data_c9fc80b1811f86495fba693632758107
#
_entry.id   c9fc80b1811f86495fba693632758107
#
_cell.length_a   1.000
_cell.length_b   1.000
_cell.length_c   1.000
_cell.angle_alpha   90.00
_cell.angle_beta   90.00
_cell.angle_gamma   90.00
#
_symmetry.space_group_name_H-M   'P 1'
#
loop_
_entity.id
_entity.type
_entity.pdbx_description
1 polymer ?
#
loop_
_entity_poly.entity_id
_entity_poly.type
_entity_poly.pdbx_seq_one_letter_code
_entity_poly.pdbx_strand_id
1 'polypeptide(L)'
;MAEESLDTESRRRYPRLEFGIRVFEEKDWMIRDLNPLGCFIETAKPLPVDAEVNLQFQIPLDLEYLPIVAKGVVRRSEPDGMAIEFTEMQPVYYAYLEKFVEMYY
;
A
#
# COMPACT_ATOMS: atom_id res chain seq x y z
N MET A 1 -14.47 4.11 -17.63
CA MET A 1 -14.09 2.75 -17.98
C MET A 1 -12.64 2.42 -17.73
N ALA A 2 -11.77 3.16 -18.39
CA ALA A 2 -10.35 2.85 -18.27
C ALA A 2 -9.83 2.98 -16.85
N GLU A 3 -10.29 3.99 -16.15
CA GLU A 3 -9.85 4.19 -14.78
C GLU A 3 -10.30 3.08 -13.87
N GLU A 4 -11.54 2.71 -14.03
CA GLU A 4 -12.10 1.65 -13.24
C GLU A 4 -11.38 0.35 -13.54
N SER A 5 -11.09 0.11 -14.81
CA SER A 5 -10.35 -1.07 -15.20
C SER A 5 -8.97 -1.08 -14.59
N LEU A 6 -8.29 0.06 -14.60
CA LEU A 6 -6.95 0.16 -14.04
C LEU A 6 -6.96 -0.19 -12.56
N ASP A 7 -7.89 0.39 -11.85
CA ASP A 7 -7.98 0.15 -10.42
C ASP A 7 -8.25 -1.32 -10.14
N THR A 8 -9.19 -1.88 -10.89
CA THR A 8 -9.55 -3.27 -10.73
C THR A 8 -8.41 -4.18 -11.15
N GLU A 9 -7.74 -3.82 -12.23
CA GLU A 9 -6.62 -4.63 -12.72
C GLU A 9 -5.47 -4.63 -11.74
N SER A 10 -5.21 -3.50 -11.10
CA SER A 10 -4.17 -3.45 -10.09
C SER A 10 -4.47 -4.43 -8.98
N ARG A 11 -5.72 -4.48 -8.52
CA ARG A 11 -6.08 -5.39 -7.46
C ARG A 11 -5.97 -6.84 -7.89
N ARG A 12 -6.31 -7.13 -9.14
CA ARG A 12 -6.21 -8.50 -9.63
C ARG A 12 -4.77 -8.88 -9.88
N ARG A 13 -3.98 -7.91 -10.34
CA ARG A 13 -2.59 -8.17 -10.65
C ARG A 13 -1.76 -8.44 -9.42
N TYR A 14 -2.12 -7.81 -8.30
CA TYR A 14 -1.37 -7.95 -7.06
C TYR A 14 -2.28 -8.59 -6.02
N PRO A 15 -1.80 -9.63 -5.35
CA PRO A 15 -2.65 -10.37 -4.43
C PRO A 15 -3.04 -9.52 -3.24
N ARG A 16 -4.25 -9.76 -2.76
CA ARG A 16 -4.64 -9.20 -1.49
C ARG A 16 -3.93 -9.98 -0.41
N LEU A 17 -3.39 -9.26 0.55
CA LEU A 17 -2.66 -9.90 1.64
C LEU A 17 -3.64 -10.61 2.58
N GLU A 18 -3.31 -11.83 2.92
CA GLU A 18 -4.11 -12.58 3.89
C GLU A 18 -3.86 -12.09 5.29
N PHE A 19 -2.76 -11.41 5.48
CA PHE A 19 -2.42 -10.78 6.75
C PHE A 19 -2.28 -9.29 6.50
N GLY A 20 -2.45 -8.50 7.55
CA GLY A 20 -2.29 -7.06 7.41
C GLY A 20 -0.86 -6.65 7.71
N ILE A 21 -0.44 -5.53 7.15
CA ILE A 21 0.84 -4.92 7.47
C ILE A 21 0.55 -3.63 8.19
N ARG A 22 1.06 -3.52 9.42
CA ARG A 22 0.82 -2.33 10.21
C ARG A 22 1.67 -1.18 9.75
N VAL A 23 1.08 0.01 9.77
CA VAL A 23 1.80 1.24 9.47
C VAL A 23 2.35 1.79 10.79
N PHE A 24 3.61 2.18 10.77
CA PHE A 24 4.29 2.71 11.96
C PHE A 24 3.56 3.94 12.47
N GLU A 25 3.34 3.99 13.79
CA GLU A 25 2.74 5.11 14.49
C GLU A 25 1.27 5.36 14.15
N GLU A 26 0.68 4.50 13.31
CA GLU A 26 -0.74 4.62 12.97
C GLU A 26 -1.44 3.34 13.39
N LYS A 27 -1.92 3.33 14.61
CA LYS A 27 -2.45 2.10 15.21
C LYS A 27 -3.65 1.53 14.48
N ASP A 28 -4.42 2.39 13.82
CA ASP A 28 -5.64 1.98 13.15
C ASP A 28 -5.43 1.69 11.67
N TRP A 29 -4.22 1.86 11.17
CA TRP A 29 -3.95 1.68 9.74
C TRP A 29 -3.37 0.30 9.48
N MET A 30 -4.03 -0.44 8.61
CA MET A 30 -3.60 -1.78 8.24
C MET A 30 -3.57 -1.89 6.73
N ILE A 31 -2.39 -2.15 6.18
CA ILE A 31 -2.26 -2.33 4.73
C ILE A 31 -2.79 -3.70 4.35
N ARG A 32 -3.75 -3.74 3.43
CA ARG A 32 -4.36 -4.98 2.98
C ARG A 32 -3.97 -5.38 1.57
N ASP A 33 -3.78 -4.40 0.70
CA ASP A 33 -3.34 -4.64 -0.66
C ASP A 33 -2.08 -3.81 -0.87
N LEU A 34 -1.08 -4.40 -1.52
CA LEU A 34 0.21 -3.73 -1.65
C LEU A 34 0.86 -4.08 -2.97
N ASN A 35 1.32 -3.05 -3.67
CA ASN A 35 2.12 -3.20 -4.87
C ASN A 35 3.09 -2.03 -4.95
N PRO A 36 4.02 -2.02 -5.93
CA PRO A 36 5.00 -0.93 -5.98
C PRO A 36 4.40 0.45 -6.26
N LEU A 37 3.17 0.52 -6.74
CA LEU A 37 2.55 1.81 -7.08
C LEU A 37 1.70 2.36 -5.96
N GLY A 38 1.27 1.52 -5.02
CA GLY A 38 0.42 1.99 -3.95
C GLY A 38 -0.10 0.88 -3.08
N CYS A 39 -1.05 1.24 -2.23
CA CYS A 39 -1.61 0.27 -1.30
C CYS A 39 -3.03 0.67 -0.92
N PHE A 40 -3.75 -0.29 -0.35
CA PHE A 40 -5.03 0.01 0.27
C PHE A 40 -4.86 -0.12 1.78
N ILE A 41 -5.25 0.90 2.51
CA ILE A 41 -5.16 0.93 3.96
C ILE A 41 -6.56 0.83 4.55
N GLU A 42 -6.75 -0.22 5.35
CA GLU A 42 -7.99 -0.39 6.10
C GLU A 42 -7.91 0.46 7.35
N THR A 43 -8.92 1.26 7.58
CA THR A 43 -8.97 2.14 8.74
C THR A 43 -10.40 2.58 8.97
N ALA A 44 -10.76 2.80 10.24
CA ALA A 44 -12.08 3.32 10.58
C ALA A 44 -12.21 4.81 10.30
N LYS A 45 -11.07 5.49 10.10
CA LYS A 45 -11.07 6.94 9.90
C LYS A 45 -10.23 7.30 8.70
N PRO A 46 -10.71 6.99 7.48
CA PRO A 46 -9.94 7.31 6.29
C PRO A 46 -9.81 8.81 6.10
N LEU A 47 -8.68 9.21 5.53
CA LEU A 47 -8.46 10.61 5.22
C LEU A 47 -9.17 10.96 3.91
N PRO A 48 -9.41 12.25 3.69
CA PRO A 48 -10.08 12.67 2.46
C PRO A 48 -9.18 12.51 1.25
N VAL A 49 -9.81 12.44 0.08
CA VAL A 49 -9.09 12.40 -1.18
C VAL A 49 -8.15 13.58 -1.28
N ASP A 50 -6.97 13.34 -1.83
CA ASP A 50 -5.88 14.30 -2.00
C ASP A 50 -5.08 14.60 -0.73
N ALA A 51 -5.43 13.98 0.39
CA ALA A 51 -4.60 14.12 1.59
C ALA A 51 -3.25 13.45 1.33
N GLU A 52 -2.19 14.07 1.82
CA GLU A 52 -0.84 13.52 1.72
C GLU A 52 -0.53 12.70 2.95
N VAL A 53 0.16 11.60 2.76
CA VAL A 53 0.51 10.70 3.86
C VAL A 53 1.98 10.33 3.76
N ASN A 54 2.57 10.10 4.92
CA ASN A 54 3.92 9.55 5.02
C ASN A 54 3.78 8.18 5.65
N LEU A 55 4.27 7.17 4.95
CA LEU A 55 4.10 5.79 5.38
C LEU A 55 5.42 5.16 5.72
N GLN A 56 5.42 4.39 6.80
CA GLN A 56 6.58 3.65 7.22
C GLN A 56 6.07 2.29 7.70
N PHE A 57 6.55 1.23 7.06
CA PHE A 57 6.09 -0.11 7.42
C PHE A 57 7.17 -1.12 7.06
N GLN A 58 6.96 -2.37 7.45
CA GLN A 58 7.90 -3.43 7.15
C GLN A 58 7.19 -4.52 6.37
N ILE A 59 7.90 -5.09 5.40
CA ILE A 59 7.37 -6.20 4.62
C ILE A 59 8.20 -7.44 4.90
N PRO A 60 7.54 -8.61 5.00
CA PRO A 60 8.29 -9.85 5.15
C PRO A 60 8.84 -10.27 3.80
N LEU A 61 10.14 -10.54 3.76
CA LEU A 61 10.80 -10.99 2.55
C LEU A 61 11.83 -12.03 2.95
N ASP A 62 11.65 -13.25 2.46
CA ASP A 62 12.46 -14.39 2.89
C ASP A 62 12.35 -14.53 4.41
N LEU A 63 13.46 -14.50 5.11
CA LEU A 63 13.48 -14.65 6.56
C LEU A 63 13.66 -13.32 7.28
N GLU A 64 13.44 -12.22 6.57
CA GLU A 64 13.67 -10.89 7.12
C GLU A 64 12.45 -10.02 6.97
N TYR A 65 12.44 -8.94 7.74
CA TYR A 65 11.48 -7.87 7.55
C TYR A 65 12.25 -6.67 7.03
N LEU A 66 11.85 -6.16 5.88
CA LEU A 66 12.53 -5.04 5.25
C LEU A 66 11.70 -3.77 5.40
N PRO A 67 12.33 -2.65 5.70
CA PRO A 67 11.60 -1.39 5.89
C PRO A 67 11.21 -0.79 4.56
N ILE A 68 10.06 -0.13 4.56
CA ILE A 68 9.59 0.64 3.42
C ILE A 68 9.24 2.03 3.95
N VAL A 69 9.71 3.05 3.27
CA VAL A 69 9.37 4.44 3.57
C VAL A 69 8.88 5.06 2.28
N ALA A 70 7.68 5.63 2.33
CA ALA A 70 7.06 6.19 1.12
C ALA A 70 6.19 7.37 1.48
N LYS A 71 6.06 8.29 0.53
CA LYS A 71 5.05 9.32 0.58
C LYS A 71 3.96 8.95 -0.40
N GLY A 72 2.74 9.33 -0.08
CA GLY A 72 1.63 9.01 -0.96
C GLY A 72 0.51 10.00 -0.82
N VAL A 73 -0.50 9.79 -1.66
CA VAL A 73 -1.67 10.65 -1.72
C VAL A 73 -2.90 9.75 -1.74
N VAL A 74 -3.92 10.15 -0.99
CA VAL A 74 -5.18 9.41 -0.98
C VAL A 74 -5.88 9.65 -2.31
N ARG A 75 -6.09 8.58 -3.07
CA ARG A 75 -6.78 8.67 -4.36
C ARG A 75 -8.24 8.29 -4.27
N ARG A 76 -8.59 7.50 -3.27
CA ARG A 76 -9.96 7.08 -3.06
C ARG A 76 -10.18 6.89 -1.57
N SER A 77 -11.29 7.39 -1.08
CA SER A 77 -11.63 7.27 0.34
C SER A 77 -12.97 6.54 0.43
N GLU A 78 -13.02 5.51 1.25
CA GLU A 78 -14.20 4.68 1.45
C GLU A 78 -14.50 4.62 2.95
N PRO A 79 -15.71 4.19 3.34
CA PRO A 79 -16.04 4.17 4.77
C PRO A 79 -15.08 3.35 5.63
N ASP A 80 -14.46 2.31 5.05
CA ASP A 80 -13.62 1.41 5.81
C ASP A 80 -12.15 1.46 5.38
N GLY A 81 -11.77 2.43 4.57
CA GLY A 81 -10.38 2.49 4.17
C GLY A 81 -10.10 3.53 3.10
N MET A 82 -8.87 3.51 2.61
CA MET A 82 -8.45 4.47 1.61
C MET A 82 -7.39 3.86 0.72
N ALA A 83 -7.45 4.22 -0.55
CA ALA A 83 -6.45 3.79 -1.54
C ALA A 83 -5.39 4.88 -1.65
N ILE A 84 -4.14 4.47 -1.53
CA ILE A 84 -2.99 5.37 -1.54
C ILE A 84 -2.18 5.13 -2.80
N GLU A 85 -1.84 6.19 -3.49
CA GLU A 85 -0.87 6.12 -4.57
C GLU A 85 0.46 6.64 -4.03
N PHE A 86 1.52 5.85 -4.19
CA PHE A 86 2.85 6.30 -3.78
C PHE A 86 3.33 7.37 -4.73
N THR A 87 3.77 8.51 -4.19
CA THR A 87 4.22 9.62 -4.99
C THR A 87 5.72 9.84 -4.88
N GLU A 88 6.34 9.31 -3.83
CA GLU A 88 7.78 9.48 -3.65
C GLU A 88 8.32 8.31 -2.86
N MET A 89 9.34 7.66 -3.39
CA MET A 89 9.94 6.52 -2.74
C MET A 89 11.35 6.34 -3.27
N GLN A 90 12.30 6.08 -2.38
CA GLN A 90 13.66 5.82 -2.81
C GLN A 90 13.73 4.49 -3.57
N PRO A 91 14.64 4.40 -4.54
CA PRO A 91 14.71 3.20 -5.38
C PRO A 91 14.90 1.89 -4.61
N VAL A 92 15.60 1.92 -3.49
CA VAL A 92 15.82 0.71 -2.73
C VAL A 92 14.51 0.14 -2.19
N TYR A 93 13.61 1.00 -1.74
CA TYR A 93 12.32 0.54 -1.23
C TYR A 93 11.43 0.03 -2.35
N TYR A 94 11.50 0.69 -3.49
CA TYR A 94 10.75 0.23 -4.66
C TYR A 94 11.22 -1.17 -5.05
N ALA A 95 12.51 -1.40 -5.04
CA ALA A 95 13.05 -2.72 -5.37
C ALA A 95 12.58 -3.78 -4.38
N TYR A 96 12.51 -3.44 -3.09
CA TYR A 96 11.99 -4.36 -2.09
C TYR A 96 10.55 -4.73 -2.40
N LEU A 97 9.74 -3.74 -2.76
CA LEU A 97 8.34 -4.00 -3.07
C LEU A 97 8.18 -4.87 -4.31
N GLU A 98 9.03 -4.66 -5.31
CA GLU A 98 8.98 -5.51 -6.49
C GLU A 98 9.29 -6.96 -6.14
N LYS A 99 10.27 -7.18 -5.29
CA LYS A 99 10.61 -8.52 -4.84
C LYS A 99 9.47 -9.13 -4.04
N PHE A 100 8.85 -8.34 -3.19
CA PHE A 100 7.73 -8.79 -2.38
C PHE A 100 6.59 -9.28 -3.27
N VAL A 101 6.27 -8.50 -4.30
CA VAL A 101 5.21 -8.87 -5.21
C VAL A 101 5.56 -10.16 -5.95
N GLU A 102 6.81 -10.31 -6.39
CA GLU A 102 7.24 -11.52 -7.05
C GLU A 102 7.06 -12.75 -6.16
N MET A 103 7.34 -12.58 -4.88
CA MET A 103 7.29 -13.70 -3.95
C MET A 103 5.86 -14.11 -3.62
N TYR A 104 4.96 -13.15 -3.52
CA TYR A 104 3.59 -13.42 -3.07
C TYR A 104 2.57 -13.41 -4.18
N TYR A 105 3.00 -13.17 -5.40
CA TYR A 105 2.06 -13.06 -6.51
C TYR A 105 1.89 -14.37 -7.27
#